data_6bb37a836304c5b5e0eb9545203e8896
#
_entry.id   6bb37a836304c5b5e0eb9545203e8896
#
_cell.length_a   1.000
_cell.length_b   1.000
_cell.length_c   1.000
_cell.angle_alpha   90.00
_cell.angle_beta   90.00
_cell.angle_gamma   90.00
#
_symmetry.space_group_name_H-M   'P 1'
#
loop_
_entity.id
_entity.type
_entity.pdbx_description
1 polymer ?
#
loop_
_entity_poly.entity_id
_entity_poly.type
_entity_poly.pdbx_seq_one_letter_code
_entity_poly.pdbx_strand_id
1 'polypeptide(L)'
;MTATLARPKWDWTGIVFAVVLTLVIVFPLIVVGTRAFTNVWRYPSVIPQEFGLKFWNQTLARADVWSSITTSLTLAATVTFLSALICLPAAYAFARLDFPGRNLLFFSFLAGHAFPKFGLPVAIAGIFLQLNLIGTFWGVVLIQLVGTLLFMIWIPVAAFRAVDRRMEEAARDVGASPFRVFWSITLPRAGPTIAAAILLSFVGTFYETEGARLIGAPQVRTLPVLMISFINNQPVIQYGAVLSVLLWVPSFIALLSARRVVNSGSFARGFGG
;
A
#
# COMPACT_ATOMS: atom_id res chain seq x y z
N MET A 1 30.00 30.57 12.95
CA MET A 1 30.65 29.41 12.33
C MET A 1 29.72 28.85 11.29
N THR A 2 29.94 29.21 10.02
CA THR A 2 29.15 28.75 8.86
C THR A 2 29.62 27.33 8.49
N ALA A 3 28.86 26.32 8.85
CA ALA A 3 29.10 24.96 8.38
C ALA A 3 28.83 24.92 6.86
N THR A 4 29.87 24.95 6.07
CA THR A 4 29.84 24.65 4.64
C THR A 4 29.41 23.19 4.48
N LEU A 5 28.16 22.99 4.07
CA LEU A 5 27.66 21.69 3.62
C LEU A 5 28.55 21.25 2.44
N ALA A 6 29.44 20.30 2.70
CA ALA A 6 30.27 19.69 1.67
C ALA A 6 29.34 19.09 0.60
N ARG A 7 29.44 19.60 -0.63
CA ARG A 7 28.76 19.01 -1.78
C ARG A 7 29.15 17.52 -1.88
N PRO A 8 28.20 16.59 -1.99
CA PRO A 8 28.55 15.18 -2.15
C PRO A 8 29.42 15.05 -3.42
N LYS A 9 30.66 14.62 -3.24
CA LYS A 9 31.50 14.19 -4.37
C LYS A 9 30.85 12.94 -4.92
N TRP A 10 30.25 13.04 -6.08
CA TRP A 10 29.71 11.88 -6.80
C TRP A 10 30.90 11.05 -7.28
N ASP A 11 31.21 9.99 -6.56
CA ASP A 11 32.19 9.01 -7.00
C ASP A 11 31.65 8.26 -8.23
N TRP A 12 32.47 8.05 -9.23
CA TRP A 12 32.10 7.27 -10.42
C TRP A 12 31.47 5.92 -10.08
N THR A 13 31.94 5.27 -9.04
CA THR A 13 31.37 4.03 -8.48
C THR A 13 29.92 4.22 -8.04
N GLY A 14 29.58 5.29 -7.37
CA GLY A 14 28.21 5.63 -6.95
C GLY A 14 27.30 5.90 -8.15
N ILE A 15 27.79 6.60 -9.17
CA ILE A 15 27.03 6.85 -10.40
C ILE A 15 26.76 5.55 -11.15
N VAL A 16 27.80 4.73 -11.36
CA VAL A 16 27.64 3.43 -12.04
C VAL A 16 26.65 2.54 -11.29
N PHE A 17 26.79 2.45 -9.95
CA PHE A 17 25.84 1.69 -9.14
C PHE A 17 24.39 2.20 -9.27
N ALA A 18 24.19 3.52 -9.21
CA ALA A 18 22.86 4.11 -9.36
C ALA A 18 22.27 3.85 -10.75
N VAL A 19 23.09 3.95 -11.82
CA VAL A 19 22.65 3.65 -13.20
C VAL A 19 22.26 2.18 -13.33
N VAL A 20 23.12 1.26 -12.88
CA VAL A 20 22.85 -0.18 -12.95
C VAL A 20 21.59 -0.52 -12.16
N LEU A 21 21.45 0.00 -10.94
CA LEU A 21 20.25 -0.23 -10.12
C LEU A 21 18.99 0.32 -10.82
N THR A 22 19.07 1.51 -11.39
CA THR A 22 17.97 2.11 -12.16
C THR A 22 17.60 1.24 -13.36
N LEU A 23 18.57 0.77 -14.12
CA LEU A 23 18.33 -0.11 -15.27
C LEU A 23 17.66 -1.43 -14.83
N VAL A 24 18.14 -2.07 -13.77
CA VAL A 24 17.58 -3.33 -13.26
C VAL A 24 16.12 -3.14 -12.82
N ILE A 25 15.77 -1.99 -12.23
CA ILE A 25 14.41 -1.72 -11.77
C ILE A 25 13.50 -1.29 -12.94
N VAL A 26 13.98 -0.41 -13.81
CA VAL A 26 13.14 0.21 -14.85
C VAL A 26 12.98 -0.70 -16.07
N PHE A 27 14.00 -1.49 -16.42
CA PHE A 27 13.96 -2.36 -17.59
C PHE A 27 12.76 -3.33 -17.60
N PRO A 28 12.45 -4.10 -16.53
CA PRO A 28 11.26 -4.96 -16.50
C PRO A 28 9.95 -4.18 -16.69
N LEU A 29 9.86 -2.98 -16.12
CA LEU A 29 8.68 -2.13 -16.29
C LEU A 29 8.51 -1.67 -17.74
N ILE A 30 9.59 -1.29 -18.39
CA ILE A 30 9.59 -0.94 -19.83
C ILE A 30 9.13 -2.16 -20.66
N VAL A 31 9.64 -3.35 -20.37
CA VAL A 31 9.26 -4.57 -21.09
C VAL A 31 7.77 -4.87 -20.91
N VAL A 32 7.24 -4.81 -19.71
CA VAL A 32 5.80 -5.02 -19.44
C VAL A 32 4.96 -3.93 -20.12
N GLY A 33 5.37 -2.66 -20.00
CA GLY A 33 4.71 -1.56 -20.68
C GLY A 33 4.71 -1.74 -22.20
N THR A 34 5.84 -2.07 -22.80
CA THR A 34 5.95 -2.33 -24.24
C THR A 34 5.05 -3.48 -24.67
N ARG A 35 5.03 -4.59 -23.90
CA ARG A 35 4.14 -5.73 -24.19
C ARG A 35 2.66 -5.38 -24.15
N ALA A 36 2.25 -4.48 -23.27
CA ALA A 36 0.87 -4.02 -23.19
C ALA A 36 0.41 -3.28 -24.46
N PHE A 37 1.33 -2.64 -25.19
CA PHE A 37 1.06 -1.89 -26.44
C PHE A 37 1.51 -2.62 -27.68
N THR A 38 1.58 -3.96 -27.66
CA THR A 38 2.08 -4.77 -28.76
C THR A 38 1.02 -5.75 -29.24
N ASN A 39 0.71 -5.74 -30.54
CA ASN A 39 -0.15 -6.73 -31.18
C ASN A 39 0.59 -8.03 -31.49
N VAL A 40 1.83 -7.93 -31.96
CA VAL A 40 2.64 -9.09 -32.33
C VAL A 40 4.07 -8.92 -31.76
N TRP A 41 4.45 -9.83 -30.89
CA TRP A 41 5.81 -9.97 -30.36
C TRP A 41 6.16 -11.45 -30.17
N ARG A 42 6.81 -12.03 -31.16
CA ARG A 42 7.18 -13.45 -31.17
C ARG A 42 8.67 -13.65 -31.05
N TYR A 43 9.05 -14.64 -30.26
CA TYR A 43 10.44 -15.12 -30.21
C TYR A 43 10.88 -15.55 -31.64
N PRO A 44 12.15 -15.34 -32.05
CA PRO A 44 13.28 -14.82 -31.26
C PRO A 44 13.45 -13.29 -31.32
N SER A 45 12.49 -12.52 -31.82
CA SER A 45 12.64 -11.07 -31.96
C SER A 45 12.75 -10.37 -30.59
N VAL A 46 13.75 -9.53 -30.44
CA VAL A 46 13.98 -8.68 -29.26
C VAL A 46 13.08 -7.46 -29.27
N ILE A 47 12.66 -7.02 -30.45
CA ILE A 47 11.80 -5.85 -30.66
C ILE A 47 10.42 -6.31 -31.13
N PRO A 48 9.33 -5.67 -30.69
CA PRO A 48 7.99 -5.96 -31.20
C PRO A 48 7.92 -5.81 -32.72
N GLN A 49 7.23 -6.77 -33.39
CA GLN A 49 7.00 -6.70 -34.82
C GLN A 49 5.86 -5.74 -35.17
N GLU A 50 4.86 -5.61 -34.26
CA GLU A 50 3.69 -4.78 -34.50
C GLU A 50 3.21 -4.16 -33.18
N PHE A 51 3.14 -2.83 -33.13
CA PHE A 51 2.52 -2.09 -32.03
C PHE A 51 1.04 -1.89 -32.30
N GLY A 52 0.21 -1.86 -31.23
CA GLY A 52 -1.21 -1.57 -31.35
C GLY A 52 -1.98 -1.76 -30.05
N LEU A 53 -3.28 -1.47 -30.11
CA LEU A 53 -4.19 -1.48 -28.99
C LEU A 53 -5.17 -2.67 -29.01
N LYS A 54 -4.91 -3.70 -29.82
CA LYS A 54 -5.80 -4.86 -29.96
C LYS A 54 -6.13 -5.48 -28.61
N PHE A 55 -5.12 -5.74 -27.79
CA PHE A 55 -5.29 -6.38 -26.48
C PHE A 55 -5.91 -5.44 -25.45
N TRP A 56 -5.70 -4.13 -25.57
CA TRP A 56 -6.41 -3.13 -24.75
C TRP A 56 -7.90 -3.19 -25.03
N ASN A 57 -8.30 -3.11 -26.30
CA ASN A 57 -9.72 -3.15 -26.70
C ASN A 57 -10.39 -4.45 -26.26
N GLN A 58 -9.71 -5.59 -26.45
CA GLN A 58 -10.23 -6.89 -26.04
C GLN A 58 -10.33 -7.03 -24.52
N THR A 59 -9.36 -6.52 -23.76
CA THR A 59 -9.35 -6.57 -22.29
C THR A 59 -10.43 -5.66 -21.72
N LEU A 60 -10.53 -4.43 -22.21
CA LEU A 60 -11.51 -3.45 -21.71
C LEU A 60 -12.96 -3.77 -22.14
N ALA A 61 -13.16 -4.55 -23.20
CA ALA A 61 -14.47 -5.04 -23.60
C ALA A 61 -15.01 -6.15 -22.66
N ARG A 62 -14.19 -6.70 -21.77
CA ARG A 62 -14.57 -7.80 -20.89
C ARG A 62 -15.25 -7.30 -19.61
N ALA A 63 -16.41 -7.83 -19.31
CA ALA A 63 -17.18 -7.49 -18.11
C ALA A 63 -16.45 -7.93 -16.80
N ASP A 64 -15.72 -9.07 -16.83
CA ASP A 64 -14.98 -9.57 -15.68
C ASP A 64 -13.80 -8.65 -15.28
N VAL A 65 -13.23 -7.90 -16.22
CA VAL A 65 -12.19 -6.90 -15.93
C VAL A 65 -12.77 -5.72 -15.15
N TRP A 66 -13.88 -5.16 -15.62
CA TRP A 66 -14.53 -4.03 -14.91
C TRP A 66 -15.06 -4.43 -13.54
N SER A 67 -15.68 -5.61 -13.43
CA SER A 67 -16.09 -6.17 -12.15
C SER A 67 -14.90 -6.33 -11.20
N SER A 68 -13.75 -6.82 -11.67
CA SER A 68 -12.55 -6.99 -10.84
C SER A 68 -11.91 -5.66 -10.43
N ILE A 69 -11.96 -4.63 -11.31
CA ILE A 69 -11.50 -3.27 -10.97
C ILE A 69 -12.36 -2.70 -9.84
N THR A 70 -13.69 -2.73 -10.00
CA THR A 70 -14.62 -2.22 -8.98
C THR A 70 -14.50 -2.97 -7.66
N THR A 71 -14.39 -4.30 -7.71
CA THR A 71 -14.15 -5.13 -6.53
C THR A 71 -12.85 -4.77 -5.83
N SER A 72 -11.74 -4.61 -6.58
CA SER A 72 -10.45 -4.22 -5.98
C SER A 72 -10.50 -2.84 -5.33
N LEU A 73 -11.11 -1.85 -5.99
CA LEU A 73 -11.22 -0.49 -5.46
C LEU A 73 -12.11 -0.44 -4.21
N THR A 74 -13.25 -1.13 -4.24
CA THR A 74 -14.17 -1.18 -3.09
C THR A 74 -13.56 -1.92 -1.91
N LEU A 75 -12.88 -3.06 -2.15
CA LEU A 75 -12.13 -3.77 -1.11
C LEU A 75 -11.02 -2.89 -0.51
N ALA A 76 -10.17 -2.30 -1.36
CA ALA A 76 -9.07 -1.45 -0.88
C ALA A 76 -9.59 -0.25 -0.07
N ALA A 77 -10.65 0.40 -0.53
CA ALA A 77 -11.27 1.51 0.19
C ALA A 77 -11.87 1.06 1.53
N THR A 78 -12.64 -0.05 1.54
CA THR A 78 -13.29 -0.57 2.75
C THR A 78 -12.25 -1.02 3.79
N VAL A 79 -11.26 -1.80 3.38
CA VAL A 79 -10.20 -2.29 4.28
C VAL A 79 -9.39 -1.13 4.83
N THR A 80 -8.99 -0.17 3.99
CA THR A 80 -8.23 1.01 4.43
C THR A 80 -9.03 1.86 5.41
N PHE A 81 -10.31 2.08 5.13
CA PHE A 81 -11.20 2.84 6.01
C PHE A 81 -11.37 2.16 7.38
N LEU A 82 -11.67 0.85 7.38
CA LEU A 82 -11.80 0.08 8.62
C LEU A 82 -10.48 -0.01 9.38
N SER A 83 -9.36 -0.21 8.68
CA SER A 83 -8.03 -0.16 9.30
C SER A 83 -7.76 1.19 9.95
N ALA A 84 -8.08 2.30 9.29
CA ALA A 84 -7.89 3.63 9.86
C ALA A 84 -8.78 3.82 11.10
N LEU A 85 -10.04 3.41 11.02
CA LEU A 85 -10.99 3.52 12.13
C LEU A 85 -10.56 2.75 13.38
N ILE A 86 -9.98 1.55 13.21
CA ILE A 86 -9.54 0.68 14.29
C ILE A 86 -8.12 1.03 14.75
N CYS A 87 -7.21 1.19 13.81
CA CYS A 87 -5.78 1.28 14.14
C CYS A 87 -5.35 2.68 14.57
N LEU A 88 -5.97 3.77 14.10
CA LEU A 88 -5.55 5.12 14.51
C LEU A 88 -5.80 5.40 16.00
N PRO A 89 -6.97 5.08 16.59
CA PRO A 89 -7.16 5.17 18.02
C PRO A 89 -6.19 4.28 18.82
N ALA A 90 -5.95 3.05 18.34
CA ALA A 90 -4.99 2.15 18.97
C ALA A 90 -3.55 2.72 18.88
N ALA A 91 -3.16 3.26 17.74
CA ALA A 91 -1.85 3.90 17.57
C ALA A 91 -1.68 5.11 18.48
N TYR A 92 -2.71 5.93 18.65
CA TYR A 92 -2.70 7.04 19.59
C TYR A 92 -2.52 6.53 21.04
N ALA A 93 -3.25 5.48 21.44
CA ALA A 93 -3.09 4.87 22.75
C ALA A 93 -1.66 4.34 22.98
N PHE A 94 -1.09 3.64 22.01
CA PHE A 94 0.32 3.19 22.06
C PHE A 94 1.34 4.34 22.11
N ALA A 95 1.01 5.50 21.56
CA ALA A 95 1.91 6.65 21.53
C ALA A 95 1.84 7.49 22.82
N ARG A 96 0.66 7.61 23.44
CA ARG A 96 0.36 8.60 24.48
C ARG A 96 0.01 8.00 25.84
N LEU A 97 -0.57 6.80 25.89
CA LEU A 97 -1.02 6.19 27.11
C LEU A 97 0.00 5.18 27.64
N ASP A 98 0.14 5.14 28.97
CA ASP A 98 0.92 4.13 29.67
C ASP A 98 -0.04 3.11 30.28
N PHE A 99 -0.01 1.88 29.77
CA PHE A 99 -0.83 0.77 30.27
C PHE A 99 0.00 -0.52 30.35
N PRO A 100 -0.37 -1.45 31.26
CA PRO A 100 0.35 -2.70 31.43
C PRO A 100 0.31 -3.53 30.13
N GLY A 101 1.44 -4.12 29.76
CA GLY A 101 1.54 -4.94 28.55
C GLY A 101 1.68 -4.16 27.22
N ARG A 102 1.75 -2.81 27.25
CA ARG A 102 1.86 -1.96 26.04
C ARG A 102 2.91 -2.46 25.06
N ASN A 103 4.13 -2.70 25.55
CA ASN A 103 5.24 -3.11 24.70
C ASN A 103 5.02 -4.52 24.14
N LEU A 104 4.52 -5.45 24.95
CA LEU A 104 4.21 -6.80 24.50
C LEU A 104 3.16 -6.78 23.37
N LEU A 105 2.05 -6.08 23.57
CA LEU A 105 1.02 -5.92 22.55
C LEU A 105 1.56 -5.22 21.29
N PHE A 106 2.35 -4.16 21.44
CA PHE A 106 2.91 -3.45 20.30
C PHE A 106 3.83 -4.35 19.46
N PHE A 107 4.69 -5.15 20.10
CA PHE A 107 5.57 -6.07 19.39
C PHE A 107 4.85 -7.32 18.88
N SER A 108 3.72 -7.73 19.47
CA SER A 108 2.93 -8.86 18.95
C SER A 108 2.36 -8.59 17.55
N PHE A 109 2.01 -7.33 17.22
CA PHE A 109 1.63 -6.95 15.86
C PHE A 109 2.78 -7.12 14.86
N LEU A 110 4.01 -6.88 15.28
CA LEU A 110 5.18 -7.13 14.44
C LEU A 110 5.43 -8.62 14.26
N ALA A 111 5.31 -9.39 15.35
CA ALA A 111 5.49 -10.84 15.31
C ALA A 111 4.51 -11.53 14.34
N GLY A 112 3.27 -11.02 14.22
CA GLY A 112 2.30 -11.50 13.25
C GLY A 112 2.79 -11.40 11.79
N HIS A 113 3.66 -10.43 11.47
CA HIS A 113 4.26 -10.29 10.13
C HIS A 113 5.53 -11.12 9.93
N ALA A 114 6.10 -11.69 11.00
CA ALA A 114 7.22 -12.61 10.89
C ALA A 114 6.81 -14.01 10.39
N PHE A 115 5.52 -14.32 10.43
CA PHE A 115 5.01 -15.58 9.86
C PHE A 115 5.10 -15.57 8.33
N PRO A 116 5.33 -16.74 7.70
CA PRO A 116 5.30 -16.86 6.26
C PRO A 116 3.99 -16.35 5.68
N LYS A 117 4.07 -15.61 4.56
CA LYS A 117 2.90 -14.96 3.92
C LYS A 117 1.72 -15.91 3.64
N PHE A 118 1.98 -17.19 3.46
CA PHE A 118 0.95 -18.21 3.20
C PHE A 118 0.44 -18.91 4.48
N GLY A 119 1.25 -19.00 5.52
CA GLY A 119 0.90 -19.77 6.72
C GLY A 119 -0.29 -19.22 7.48
N LEU A 120 -0.26 -17.92 7.77
CA LEU A 120 -1.33 -17.25 8.50
C LEU A 120 -2.66 -17.22 7.72
N PRO A 121 -2.71 -16.85 6.42
CA PRO A 121 -3.94 -16.92 5.63
C PRO A 121 -4.55 -18.31 5.55
N VAL A 122 -3.75 -19.37 5.44
CA VAL A 122 -4.25 -20.76 5.41
C VAL A 122 -4.88 -21.14 6.74
N ALA A 123 -4.25 -20.80 7.87
CA ALA A 123 -4.83 -21.05 9.19
C ALA A 123 -6.16 -20.31 9.39
N ILE A 124 -6.23 -19.05 8.96
CA ILE A 124 -7.46 -18.24 9.02
C ILE A 124 -8.54 -18.83 8.09
N ALA A 125 -8.17 -19.33 6.91
CA ALA A 125 -9.12 -19.95 5.97
C ALA A 125 -9.87 -21.14 6.59
N GLY A 126 -9.21 -21.94 7.43
CA GLY A 126 -9.87 -23.02 8.16
C GLY A 126 -10.99 -22.53 9.10
N ILE A 127 -10.77 -21.41 9.79
CA ILE A 127 -11.79 -20.76 10.62
C ILE A 127 -12.90 -20.14 9.74
N PHE A 128 -12.53 -19.48 8.65
CA PHE A 128 -13.49 -18.83 7.75
C PHE A 128 -14.40 -19.81 7.03
N LEU A 129 -13.92 -21.04 6.78
CA LEU A 129 -14.75 -22.11 6.25
C LEU A 129 -15.91 -22.45 7.23
N GLN A 130 -15.62 -22.58 8.52
CA GLN A 130 -16.63 -22.86 9.54
C GLN A 130 -17.63 -21.71 9.73
N LEU A 131 -17.17 -20.47 9.50
CA LEU A 131 -17.99 -19.27 9.62
C LEU A 131 -18.74 -18.90 8.31
N ASN A 132 -18.62 -19.71 7.25
CA ASN A 132 -19.18 -19.43 5.91
C ASN A 132 -18.72 -18.08 5.31
N LEU A 133 -17.47 -17.68 5.59
CA LEU A 133 -16.87 -16.44 5.08
C LEU A 133 -16.10 -16.63 3.76
N ILE A 134 -15.83 -17.88 3.36
CA ILE A 134 -15.17 -18.19 2.08
C ILE A 134 -16.10 -17.78 0.93
N GLY A 135 -15.53 -17.14 -0.10
CA GLY A 135 -16.26 -16.62 -1.26
C GLY A 135 -17.05 -15.33 -0.97
N THR A 136 -16.91 -14.74 0.21
CA THR A 136 -17.64 -13.52 0.57
C THR A 136 -16.75 -12.27 0.54
N PHE A 137 -17.36 -11.11 0.24
CA PHE A 137 -16.68 -9.82 0.30
C PHE A 137 -16.10 -9.55 1.70
N TRP A 138 -16.87 -9.81 2.76
CA TRP A 138 -16.44 -9.58 4.14
C TRP A 138 -15.34 -10.53 4.59
N GLY A 139 -15.32 -11.78 4.09
CA GLY A 139 -14.21 -12.68 4.33
C GLY A 139 -12.90 -12.13 3.77
N VAL A 140 -12.93 -11.57 2.55
CA VAL A 140 -11.76 -10.92 1.96
C VAL A 140 -11.38 -9.65 2.73
N VAL A 141 -12.34 -8.83 3.15
CA VAL A 141 -12.07 -7.65 3.97
C VAL A 141 -11.36 -8.04 5.27
N LEU A 142 -11.85 -9.04 5.99
CA LEU A 142 -11.28 -9.46 7.27
C LEU A 142 -9.86 -10.01 7.14
N ILE A 143 -9.58 -10.82 6.13
CA ILE A 143 -8.22 -11.35 5.93
C ILE A 143 -7.24 -10.24 5.55
N GLN A 144 -7.66 -9.28 4.72
CA GLN A 144 -6.82 -8.17 4.32
C GLN A 144 -6.59 -7.15 5.45
N LEU A 145 -7.55 -6.99 6.37
CA LEU A 145 -7.37 -6.17 7.58
C LEU A 145 -6.15 -6.63 8.40
N VAL A 146 -5.96 -7.95 8.54
CA VAL A 146 -4.78 -8.49 9.24
C VAL A 146 -3.48 -8.00 8.58
N GLY A 147 -3.44 -7.96 7.26
CA GLY A 147 -2.27 -7.49 6.50
C GLY A 147 -1.97 -6.00 6.66
N THR A 148 -2.98 -5.18 6.99
CA THR A 148 -2.79 -3.72 7.14
C THR A 148 -2.28 -3.31 8.52
N LEU A 149 -2.40 -4.16 9.54
CA LEU A 149 -2.07 -3.83 10.93
C LEU A 149 -0.65 -3.28 11.11
N LEU A 150 0.33 -3.82 10.37
CA LEU A 150 1.70 -3.35 10.44
C LEU A 150 1.80 -1.86 10.07
N PHE A 151 1.32 -1.49 8.90
CA PHE A 151 1.43 -0.11 8.42
C PHE A 151 0.53 0.85 9.20
N MET A 152 -0.67 0.40 9.57
CA MET A 152 -1.69 1.24 10.20
C MET A 152 -1.56 1.36 11.73
N ILE A 153 -0.65 0.62 12.35
CA ILE A 153 -0.28 0.80 13.76
C ILE A 153 1.10 1.46 13.86
N TRP A 154 2.12 0.90 13.21
CA TRP A 154 3.50 1.34 13.42
C TRP A 154 3.76 2.75 12.91
N ILE A 155 3.33 3.07 11.69
CA ILE A 155 3.57 4.41 11.12
C ILE A 155 2.81 5.49 11.90
N PRO A 156 1.49 5.34 12.21
CA PRO A 156 0.79 6.31 13.04
C PRO A 156 1.32 6.42 14.47
N VAL A 157 1.79 5.34 15.10
CA VAL A 157 2.47 5.43 16.42
C VAL A 157 3.69 6.33 16.32
N ALA A 158 4.54 6.14 15.30
CA ALA A 158 5.71 7.00 15.10
C ALA A 158 5.28 8.45 14.82
N ALA A 159 4.23 8.67 14.02
CA ALA A 159 3.69 10.00 13.74
C ALA A 159 3.20 10.71 15.00
N PHE A 160 2.43 10.04 15.85
CA PHE A 160 1.97 10.61 17.10
C PHE A 160 3.12 10.87 18.09
N ARG A 161 4.11 9.97 18.16
CA ARG A 161 5.30 10.18 19.03
C ARG A 161 6.17 11.36 18.60
N ALA A 162 6.20 11.69 17.31
CA ALA A 162 6.93 12.83 16.77
C ALA A 162 6.33 14.18 17.15
N VAL A 163 5.07 14.23 17.59
CA VAL A 163 4.46 15.47 18.10
C VAL A 163 4.95 15.72 19.52
N ASP A 164 5.53 16.92 19.75
CA ASP A 164 6.08 17.30 21.06
C ASP A 164 4.97 17.36 22.12
N ARG A 165 5.11 16.59 23.19
CA ARG A 165 4.17 16.56 24.32
C ARG A 165 4.03 17.92 25.01
N ARG A 166 5.08 18.72 25.05
CA ARG A 166 5.06 20.05 25.68
C ARG A 166 4.02 20.98 25.03
N MET A 167 3.78 20.82 23.74
CA MET A 167 2.74 21.61 23.06
C MET A 167 1.32 21.18 23.47
N GLU A 168 1.13 19.90 23.68
CA GLU A 168 -0.14 19.34 24.18
C GLU A 168 -0.39 19.78 25.61
N GLU A 169 0.66 19.76 26.46
CA GLU A 169 0.62 20.20 27.85
C GLU A 169 0.35 21.69 27.97
N ALA A 170 1.08 22.54 27.23
CA ALA A 170 0.88 23.99 27.21
C ALA A 170 -0.57 24.37 26.79
N ALA A 171 -1.17 23.64 25.85
CA ALA A 171 -2.57 23.86 25.47
C ALA A 171 -3.55 23.47 26.59
N ARG A 172 -3.25 22.40 27.36
CA ARG A 172 -4.05 22.00 28.51
C ARG A 172 -3.95 23.00 29.66
N ASP A 173 -2.76 23.57 29.88
CA ASP A 173 -2.53 24.59 30.91
C ASP A 173 -3.37 25.85 30.71
N VAL A 174 -3.67 26.21 29.43
CA VAL A 174 -4.60 27.29 29.10
C VAL A 174 -6.06 26.83 28.98
N GLY A 175 -6.39 25.63 29.46
CA GLY A 175 -7.77 25.14 29.60
C GLY A 175 -8.32 24.39 28.36
N ALA A 176 -7.48 23.99 27.41
CA ALA A 176 -7.97 23.18 26.29
C ALA A 176 -8.30 21.75 26.72
N SER A 177 -9.49 21.25 26.37
CA SER A 177 -9.85 19.86 26.63
C SER A 177 -8.97 18.88 25.83
N PRO A 178 -8.79 17.63 26.29
CA PRO A 178 -8.01 16.59 25.58
C PRO A 178 -8.47 16.37 24.15
N PHE A 179 -9.77 16.43 23.89
CA PHE A 179 -10.36 16.31 22.55
C PHE A 179 -9.94 17.48 21.66
N ARG A 180 -9.99 18.72 22.20
CA ARG A 180 -9.57 19.92 21.46
C ARG A 180 -8.07 19.87 21.15
N VAL A 181 -7.22 19.43 22.10
CA VAL A 181 -5.78 19.24 21.89
C VAL A 181 -5.52 18.25 20.76
N PHE A 182 -6.22 17.10 20.78
CA PHE A 182 -6.08 16.09 19.75
C PHE A 182 -6.37 16.64 18.34
N TRP A 183 -7.53 17.29 18.16
CA TRP A 183 -7.96 17.77 16.84
C TRP A 183 -7.22 19.00 16.36
N SER A 184 -6.76 19.90 17.27
CA SER A 184 -6.15 21.18 16.91
C SER A 184 -4.63 21.15 16.87
N ILE A 185 -3.99 20.21 17.59
CA ILE A 185 -2.52 20.15 17.71
C ILE A 185 -1.99 18.80 17.23
N THR A 186 -2.43 17.71 17.85
CA THR A 186 -1.84 16.39 17.63
C THR A 186 -2.12 15.89 16.22
N LEU A 187 -3.39 15.83 15.84
CA LEU A 187 -3.80 15.28 14.54
C LEU A 187 -3.30 16.10 13.34
N PRO A 188 -3.35 17.45 13.31
CA PRO A 188 -2.81 18.21 12.18
C PRO A 188 -1.30 18.04 11.99
N ARG A 189 -0.54 17.82 13.08
CA ARG A 189 0.92 17.62 13.01
C ARG A 189 1.30 16.20 12.62
N ALA A 190 0.58 15.20 13.13
CA ALA A 190 0.76 13.81 12.76
C ALA A 190 0.13 13.48 11.40
N GLY A 191 -0.81 14.30 10.93
CA GLY A 191 -1.67 14.08 9.77
C GLY A 191 -0.95 13.70 8.48
N PRO A 192 0.10 14.41 8.05
CA PRO A 192 0.83 14.07 6.83
C PRO A 192 1.41 12.65 6.86
N THR A 193 1.98 12.24 7.98
CA THR A 193 2.53 10.88 8.15
C THR A 193 1.42 9.83 8.23
N ILE A 194 0.31 10.14 8.91
CA ILE A 194 -0.88 9.28 8.94
C ILE A 194 -1.49 9.13 7.56
N ALA A 195 -1.61 10.21 6.79
CA ALA A 195 -2.10 10.16 5.42
C ALA A 195 -1.22 9.29 4.51
N ALA A 196 0.11 9.34 4.69
CA ALA A 196 1.02 8.44 4.00
C ALA A 196 0.78 6.98 4.39
N ALA A 197 0.54 6.67 5.67
CA ALA A 197 0.20 5.32 6.12
C ALA A 197 -1.11 4.81 5.51
N ILE A 198 -2.14 5.65 5.44
CA ILE A 198 -3.43 5.35 4.80
C ILE A 198 -3.24 5.05 3.32
N LEU A 199 -2.47 5.86 2.60
CA LEU A 199 -2.19 5.63 1.18
C LEU A 199 -1.38 4.35 0.95
N LEU A 200 -0.39 4.06 1.78
CA LEU A 200 0.36 2.80 1.72
C LEU A 200 -0.53 1.59 2.00
N SER A 201 -1.44 1.70 2.97
CA SER A 201 -2.43 0.66 3.27
C SER A 201 -3.36 0.42 2.08
N PHE A 202 -3.87 1.49 1.46
CA PHE A 202 -4.71 1.39 0.27
C PHE A 202 -4.00 0.68 -0.88
N VAL A 203 -2.78 1.12 -1.21
CA VAL A 203 -1.98 0.49 -2.27
C VAL A 203 -1.67 -0.97 -1.94
N GLY A 204 -1.23 -1.24 -0.71
CA GLY A 204 -0.93 -2.60 -0.26
C GLY A 204 -2.13 -3.54 -0.37
N THR A 205 -3.30 -3.07 0.05
CA THR A 205 -4.58 -3.81 -0.05
C THR A 205 -5.01 -4.00 -1.51
N PHE A 206 -4.85 -2.97 -2.35
CA PHE A 206 -5.21 -3.04 -3.77
C PHE A 206 -4.38 -4.10 -4.53
N TYR A 207 -3.10 -4.30 -4.15
CA TYR A 207 -2.22 -5.32 -4.73
C TYR A 207 -2.28 -6.67 -4.01
N GLU A 208 -3.01 -6.75 -2.89
CA GLU A 208 -3.06 -7.99 -2.13
C GLU A 208 -3.71 -9.10 -2.98
N THR A 209 -3.06 -10.23 -3.07
CA THR A 209 -3.43 -11.31 -3.97
C THR A 209 -3.72 -12.61 -3.22
N GLU A 210 -2.95 -12.90 -2.18
CA GLU A 210 -2.94 -14.21 -1.54
C GLU A 210 -4.20 -14.46 -0.72
N GLY A 211 -4.56 -13.50 0.14
CA GLY A 211 -5.80 -13.54 0.91
C GLY A 211 -7.03 -13.48 -0.01
N ALA A 212 -7.00 -12.59 -1.01
CA ALA A 212 -8.09 -12.46 -1.96
C ALA A 212 -8.30 -13.73 -2.79
N ARG A 213 -7.22 -14.41 -3.20
CA ARG A 213 -7.30 -15.68 -3.94
C ARG A 213 -7.78 -16.82 -3.06
N LEU A 214 -7.28 -16.91 -1.83
CA LEU A 214 -7.59 -18.01 -0.92
C LEU A 214 -9.01 -17.92 -0.37
N ILE A 215 -9.47 -16.72 -0.01
CA ILE A 215 -10.75 -16.51 0.65
C ILE A 215 -11.84 -16.09 -0.34
N GLY A 216 -11.50 -15.30 -1.37
CA GLY A 216 -12.50 -14.67 -2.25
C GLY A 216 -12.86 -15.50 -3.47
N ALA A 217 -11.88 -16.20 -4.07
CA ALA A 217 -12.11 -16.89 -5.33
C ALA A 217 -13.03 -18.11 -5.17
N PRO A 218 -13.87 -18.39 -6.19
CA PRO A 218 -14.04 -17.64 -7.43
C PRO A 218 -15.03 -16.47 -7.37
N GLN A 219 -15.82 -16.32 -6.31
CA GLN A 219 -16.95 -15.37 -6.22
C GLN A 219 -16.49 -13.92 -6.11
N VAL A 220 -15.47 -13.64 -5.27
CA VAL A 220 -14.89 -12.31 -5.09
C VAL A 220 -13.52 -12.28 -5.78
N ARG A 221 -13.49 -11.77 -7.00
CA ARG A 221 -12.28 -11.73 -7.81
C ARG A 221 -11.72 -10.32 -7.90
N THR A 222 -10.52 -10.10 -7.37
CA THR A 222 -9.79 -8.84 -7.49
C THR A 222 -9.01 -8.76 -8.79
N LEU A 223 -8.63 -7.55 -9.21
CA LEU A 223 -7.85 -7.34 -10.43
C LEU A 223 -6.49 -8.04 -10.42
N PRO A 224 -5.69 -8.04 -9.30
CA PRO A 224 -4.48 -8.84 -9.22
C PRO A 224 -4.73 -10.36 -9.37
N VAL A 225 -5.80 -10.88 -8.77
CA VAL A 225 -6.18 -12.31 -8.89
C VAL A 225 -6.57 -12.63 -10.34
N LEU A 226 -7.33 -11.75 -11.00
CA LEU A 226 -7.68 -11.91 -12.42
C LEU A 226 -6.42 -11.88 -13.30
N MET A 227 -5.49 -10.96 -13.04
CA MET A 227 -4.23 -10.86 -13.77
C MET A 227 -3.42 -12.17 -13.68
N ILE A 228 -3.25 -12.72 -12.47
CA ILE A 228 -2.55 -14.01 -12.29
C ILE A 228 -3.28 -15.14 -13.03
N SER A 229 -4.61 -15.16 -12.99
CA SER A 229 -5.39 -16.14 -13.74
C SER A 229 -5.14 -16.04 -15.25
N PHE A 230 -5.01 -14.83 -15.79
CA PHE A 230 -4.70 -14.65 -17.20
C PHE A 230 -3.28 -15.08 -17.56
N ILE A 231 -2.29 -14.73 -16.71
CA ILE A 231 -0.90 -15.14 -16.92
C ILE A 231 -0.75 -16.66 -16.91
N ASN A 232 -1.46 -17.35 -16.01
CA ASN A 232 -1.32 -18.79 -15.84
C ASN A 232 -2.15 -19.60 -16.85
N ASN A 233 -3.30 -19.09 -17.30
CA ASN A 233 -4.27 -19.87 -18.07
C ASN A 233 -4.44 -19.39 -19.52
N GLN A 234 -3.84 -18.25 -19.89
CA GLN A 234 -3.92 -17.74 -21.25
C GLN A 234 -2.57 -17.85 -21.95
N PRO A 235 -2.51 -18.36 -23.20
CA PRO A 235 -1.26 -18.47 -23.94
C PRO A 235 -0.72 -17.10 -24.40
N VAL A 236 -1.54 -16.05 -24.27
CA VAL A 236 -1.23 -14.69 -24.77
C VAL A 236 -0.83 -13.79 -23.59
N ILE A 237 0.46 -13.56 -23.47
CA ILE A 237 1.07 -12.77 -22.38
C ILE A 237 0.58 -11.31 -22.36
N GLN A 238 0.18 -10.78 -23.51
CA GLN A 238 -0.26 -9.39 -23.66
C GLN A 238 -1.46 -9.03 -22.78
N TYR A 239 -2.39 -9.95 -22.54
CA TYR A 239 -3.51 -9.71 -21.62
C TYR A 239 -3.02 -9.45 -20.19
N GLY A 240 -2.06 -10.25 -19.70
CA GLY A 240 -1.44 -10.04 -18.41
C GLY A 240 -0.68 -8.71 -18.34
N ALA A 241 -0.01 -8.31 -19.42
CA ALA A 241 0.69 -7.03 -19.50
C ALA A 241 -0.26 -5.83 -19.44
N VAL A 242 -1.40 -5.88 -20.15
CA VAL A 242 -2.44 -4.83 -20.08
C VAL A 242 -2.99 -4.71 -18.66
N LEU A 243 -3.33 -5.83 -18.02
CA LEU A 243 -3.82 -5.83 -16.63
C LEU A 243 -2.77 -5.31 -15.64
N SER A 244 -1.49 -5.61 -15.87
CA SER A 244 -0.39 -5.06 -15.08
C SER A 244 -0.32 -3.53 -15.19
N VAL A 245 -0.47 -2.98 -16.40
CA VAL A 245 -0.50 -1.52 -16.59
C VAL A 245 -1.73 -0.91 -15.92
N LEU A 246 -2.90 -1.55 -16.02
CA LEU A 246 -4.11 -1.10 -15.32
C LEU A 246 -3.92 -1.05 -13.79
N LEU A 247 -3.16 -2.00 -13.23
CA LEU A 247 -2.81 -2.00 -11.82
C LEU A 247 -1.89 -0.82 -11.43
N TRP A 248 -1.05 -0.30 -12.33
CA TRP A 248 -0.19 0.84 -12.03
C TRP A 248 -0.98 2.12 -11.79
N VAL A 249 -2.12 2.32 -12.46
CA VAL A 249 -2.88 3.58 -12.42
C VAL A 249 -3.28 4.00 -11.00
N PRO A 250 -3.96 3.17 -10.18
CA PRO A 250 -4.31 3.55 -8.81
C PRO A 250 -3.09 3.84 -7.95
N SER A 251 -1.99 3.11 -8.16
CA SER A 251 -0.75 3.29 -7.40
C SER A 251 -0.04 4.59 -7.75
N PHE A 252 -0.01 4.96 -9.03
CA PHE A 252 0.51 6.27 -9.44
C PHE A 252 -0.32 7.41 -8.86
N ILE A 253 -1.64 7.30 -8.90
CA ILE A 253 -2.54 8.29 -8.30
C ILE A 253 -2.28 8.40 -6.79
N ALA A 254 -2.18 7.28 -6.09
CA ALA A 254 -1.88 7.24 -4.67
C ALA A 254 -0.51 7.85 -4.34
N LEU A 255 0.53 7.52 -5.13
CA LEU A 255 1.89 8.06 -4.96
C LEU A 255 1.94 9.57 -5.20
N LEU A 256 1.29 10.06 -6.26
CA LEU A 256 1.22 11.50 -6.55
C LEU A 256 0.45 12.25 -5.46
N SER A 257 -0.60 11.65 -4.92
CA SER A 257 -1.37 12.19 -3.79
C SER A 257 -0.51 12.23 -2.52
N ALA A 258 0.22 11.16 -2.22
CA ALA A 258 1.16 11.11 -1.09
C ALA A 258 2.23 12.21 -1.19
N ARG A 259 2.81 12.43 -2.37
CA ARG A 259 3.80 13.49 -2.61
C ARG A 259 3.24 14.88 -2.32
N ARG A 260 2.00 15.16 -2.71
CA ARG A 260 1.34 16.46 -2.42
C ARG A 260 1.13 16.66 -0.91
N VAL A 261 0.71 15.59 -0.21
CA VAL A 261 0.50 15.62 1.25
C VAL A 261 1.81 15.84 1.99
N VAL A 262 2.88 15.15 1.61
CA VAL A 262 4.21 15.28 2.23
C VAL A 262 4.84 16.64 1.94
N ASN A 263 4.70 17.18 0.73
CA ASN A 263 5.27 18.49 0.34
C ASN A 263 4.48 19.69 0.87
N SER A 264 3.29 19.52 1.45
CA SER A 264 2.47 20.61 1.99
C SER A 264 3.03 21.29 3.26
N GLY A 265 4.34 21.21 3.48
CA GLY A 265 5.09 22.14 4.35
C GLY A 265 5.22 21.74 5.81
N SER A 266 4.62 20.65 6.29
CA SER A 266 4.78 20.21 7.67
C SER A 266 5.96 19.24 7.86
N PHE A 267 6.35 18.50 6.81
CA PHE A 267 7.46 17.54 6.89
C PHE A 267 8.83 18.23 6.89
N ALA A 268 8.99 19.30 6.10
CA ALA A 268 10.25 20.07 6.03
C ALA A 268 10.57 20.81 7.33
N ARG A 269 9.58 21.14 8.16
CA ARG A 269 9.76 21.81 9.45
C ARG A 269 10.06 20.86 10.61
N GLY A 270 9.86 19.56 10.44
CA GLY A 270 10.14 18.55 11.47
C GLY A 270 11.56 17.98 11.46
N PHE A 271 12.31 18.17 10.36
CA PHE A 271 13.68 17.67 10.20
C PHE A 271 14.73 18.78 10.03
N GLY A 272 14.33 20.05 10.09
CA GLY A 272 15.20 21.21 9.86
C GLY A 272 15.29 22.16 11.06
N GLY A 273 15.17 21.64 12.29
CA GLY A 273 15.43 22.38 13.52
C GLY A 273 16.59 21.80 14.27
#